data_8415a95f99eab5f29a040014394425f1
#
_entry.id   8415a95f99eab5f29a040014394425f1
#
_cell.length_a   1.000
_cell.length_b   1.000
_cell.length_c   1.000
_cell.angle_alpha   90.00
_cell.angle_beta   90.00
_cell.angle_gamma   90.00
#
_symmetry.space_group_name_H-M   'P 1'
#
loop_
_entity.id
_entity.type
_entity.pdbx_description
1 polymer ?
#
loop_
_entity_poly.entity_id
_entity_poly.type
_entity_poly.pdbx_seq_one_letter_code
_entity_poly.pdbx_strand_id
1 'polypeptide(L)'
;DIEELYDNYIDILPEDELLTIDIIERTLNFISEEKKEDLVEIVFEDYLNQVLKKEEYTLNDLLLIKYYSVQCQGSSYDKATIEHFRMKLIKQRLQGDELSNVELLGALSAIAGIYVMHHDYKNMKTIVDKMYEVMHSIMQHSYQPGIAMLEAKYYLFYENNRDKANELYNKATVLAEA
;
A
#
# COMPACT_ATOMS: atom_id res chain seq x y z
N ASP A 1 10.18 13.37 -19.03
CA ASP A 1 9.56 12.12 -19.47
C ASP A 1 10.34 10.96 -18.86
N ILE A 2 9.64 9.89 -18.40
CA ILE A 2 10.29 8.74 -17.73
C ILE A 2 11.17 7.98 -18.72
N GLU A 3 10.71 7.79 -19.96
CA GLU A 3 11.50 7.17 -21.04
C GLU A 3 12.79 7.96 -21.29
N GLU A 4 12.72 9.30 -21.32
CA GLU A 4 13.88 10.17 -21.50
C GLU A 4 14.87 10.06 -20.32
N LEU A 5 14.37 9.91 -19.09
CA LEU A 5 15.20 9.65 -17.93
C LEU A 5 15.89 8.29 -18.04
N TYR A 6 15.15 7.26 -18.42
CA TYR A 6 15.69 5.91 -18.58
C TYR A 6 16.81 5.89 -19.64
N ASP A 7 16.53 6.41 -20.84
CA ASP A 7 17.49 6.42 -21.95
C ASP A 7 18.76 7.22 -21.65
N ASN A 8 18.64 8.33 -20.90
CA ASN A 8 19.79 9.20 -20.60
C ASN A 8 20.63 8.73 -19.41
N TYR A 9 20.06 7.94 -18.50
CA TYR A 9 20.70 7.64 -17.22
C TYR A 9 20.85 6.14 -16.91
N ILE A 10 20.39 5.24 -17.80
CA ILE A 10 20.44 3.78 -17.59
C ILE A 10 21.85 3.26 -17.24
N ASP A 11 22.88 3.86 -17.84
CA ASP A 11 24.26 3.46 -17.61
C ASP A 11 24.90 4.07 -16.35
N ILE A 12 24.19 4.98 -15.67
CA ILE A 12 24.71 5.80 -14.58
C ILE A 12 23.98 5.54 -13.27
N LEU A 13 22.69 5.23 -13.34
CA LEU A 13 21.87 5.00 -12.15
C LEU A 13 22.15 3.65 -11.49
N PRO A 14 22.13 3.58 -10.15
CA PRO A 14 22.14 2.31 -9.43
C PRO A 14 20.98 1.40 -9.83
N GLU A 15 21.18 0.08 -9.73
CA GLU A 15 20.19 -0.94 -10.12
C GLU A 15 18.86 -0.78 -9.38
N ASP A 16 18.88 -0.38 -8.12
CA ASP A 16 17.68 -0.14 -7.30
C ASP A 16 16.88 1.08 -7.75
N GLU A 17 17.54 2.13 -8.26
CA GLU A 17 16.86 3.29 -8.83
C GLU A 17 16.24 2.96 -10.19
N LEU A 18 16.93 2.19 -11.04
CA LEU A 18 16.39 1.70 -12.31
C LEU A 18 15.17 0.81 -12.09
N LEU A 19 15.20 -0.05 -11.08
CA LEU A 19 14.05 -0.88 -10.69
C LEU A 19 12.86 -0.01 -10.24
N THR A 20 13.11 1.05 -9.50
CA THR A 20 12.07 2.01 -9.10
C THR A 20 11.41 2.66 -10.30
N ILE A 21 12.21 3.11 -11.28
CA ILE A 21 11.72 3.73 -12.52
C ILE A 21 10.86 2.74 -13.31
N ASP A 22 11.31 1.50 -13.48
CA ASP A 22 10.57 0.46 -14.21
C ASP A 22 9.23 0.11 -13.53
N ILE A 23 9.19 0.02 -12.20
CA ILE A 23 7.94 -0.19 -11.45
C ILE A 23 6.95 0.96 -11.69
N ILE A 24 7.42 2.21 -11.65
CA ILE A 24 6.59 3.38 -11.88
C ILE A 24 6.08 3.41 -13.33
N GLU A 25 6.94 3.15 -14.30
CA GLU A 25 6.58 3.13 -15.72
C GLU A 25 5.52 2.07 -16.02
N ARG A 26 5.70 0.83 -15.56
CA ARG A 26 4.70 -0.24 -15.69
C ARG A 26 3.36 0.16 -15.07
N THR A 27 3.41 0.83 -13.91
CA THR A 27 2.20 1.33 -13.24
C THR A 27 1.48 2.38 -14.07
N LEU A 28 2.20 3.35 -14.64
CA LEU A 28 1.62 4.38 -15.48
C LEU A 28 1.05 3.81 -16.79
N ASN A 29 1.76 2.89 -17.42
CA ASN A 29 1.30 2.21 -18.62
C ASN A 29 0.01 1.41 -18.34
N PHE A 30 -0.04 0.66 -17.23
CA PHE A 30 -1.24 -0.06 -16.83
C PHE A 30 -2.44 0.86 -16.56
N ILE A 31 -2.22 2.05 -15.98
CA ILE A 31 -3.29 3.02 -15.73
C ILE A 31 -3.80 3.65 -17.04
N SER A 32 -2.89 3.90 -17.99
CA SER A 32 -3.21 4.57 -19.24
C SER A 32 -3.90 3.67 -20.28
N GLU A 33 -3.76 2.35 -20.16
CA GLU A 33 -4.41 1.41 -21.06
C GLU A 33 -5.92 1.35 -20.83
N GLU A 34 -6.70 1.57 -21.92
CA GLU A 34 -8.17 1.52 -21.87
C GLU A 34 -8.71 0.10 -21.67
N LYS A 35 -7.92 -0.94 -22.00
CA LYS A 35 -8.28 -2.36 -21.89
C LYS A 35 -7.54 -3.01 -20.73
N LYS A 36 -8.17 -3.05 -19.57
CA LYS A 36 -7.71 -3.81 -18.40
C LYS A 36 -8.20 -5.26 -18.45
N GLU A 37 -7.86 -5.98 -19.50
CA GLU A 37 -8.24 -7.41 -19.63
C GLU A 37 -7.24 -8.33 -18.91
N ASP A 38 -5.99 -7.88 -18.75
CA ASP A 38 -4.95 -8.66 -18.11
C ASP A 38 -5.03 -8.58 -16.57
N LEU A 39 -4.67 -9.69 -15.95
CA LEU A 39 -4.50 -9.73 -14.49
C LEU A 39 -3.33 -8.85 -14.08
N VAL A 40 -3.48 -8.14 -12.98
CA VAL A 40 -2.42 -7.28 -12.42
C VAL A 40 -1.13 -8.07 -12.17
N GLU A 41 -1.26 -9.37 -11.86
CA GLU A 41 -0.15 -10.31 -11.68
C GLU A 41 0.76 -10.37 -12.91
N ILE A 42 0.21 -10.29 -14.12
CA ILE A 42 0.98 -10.37 -15.36
C ILE A 42 1.88 -9.16 -15.53
N VAL A 43 1.38 -7.97 -15.18
CA VAL A 43 2.14 -6.71 -15.31
C VAL A 43 3.39 -6.70 -14.43
N PHE A 44 3.31 -7.33 -13.24
CA PHE A 44 4.39 -7.34 -12.25
C PHE A 44 5.04 -8.71 -12.08
N GLU A 45 4.76 -9.69 -12.97
CA GLU A 45 5.12 -11.11 -12.79
C GLU A 45 6.58 -11.33 -12.43
N ASP A 46 7.50 -10.66 -13.14
CA ASP A 46 8.93 -10.82 -12.95
C ASP A 46 9.39 -10.46 -11.53
N TYR A 47 8.83 -9.37 -11.00
CA TYR A 47 9.15 -8.86 -9.67
C TYR A 47 8.31 -9.52 -8.58
N LEU A 48 7.03 -9.76 -8.85
CA LEU A 48 6.09 -10.33 -7.90
C LEU A 48 6.57 -11.69 -7.36
N ASN A 49 7.02 -12.56 -8.27
CA ASN A 49 7.57 -13.87 -7.91
C ASN A 49 8.84 -13.82 -7.04
N GLN A 50 9.62 -12.74 -7.14
CA GLN A 50 10.78 -12.52 -6.29
C GLN A 50 10.37 -12.00 -4.91
N VAL A 51 9.48 -11.00 -4.87
CA VAL A 51 9.02 -10.35 -3.64
C VAL A 51 8.26 -11.34 -2.74
N LEU A 52 7.44 -12.23 -3.33
CA LEU A 52 6.72 -13.25 -2.58
C LEU A 52 7.62 -14.21 -1.79
N LYS A 53 8.88 -14.38 -2.20
CA LYS A 53 9.85 -15.28 -1.55
C LYS A 53 10.64 -14.62 -0.42
N LYS A 54 10.62 -13.27 -0.35
CA LYS A 54 11.42 -12.52 0.62
C LYS A 54 10.87 -12.62 2.04
N GLU A 55 11.74 -12.66 3.02
CA GLU A 55 11.37 -12.59 4.45
C GLU A 55 11.13 -11.16 4.92
N GLU A 56 11.94 -10.22 4.46
CA GLU A 56 11.84 -8.79 4.75
C GLU A 56 11.80 -8.01 3.42
N TYR A 57 11.04 -6.92 3.38
CA TYR A 57 10.85 -6.10 2.21
C TYR A 57 11.76 -4.88 2.24
N THR A 58 12.42 -4.62 1.11
CA THR A 58 13.19 -3.40 0.85
C THR A 58 12.25 -2.28 0.40
N LEU A 59 12.79 -1.06 0.22
CA LEU A 59 12.05 0.09 -0.32
C LEU A 59 11.34 -0.25 -1.64
N ASN A 60 12.06 -0.87 -2.59
CA ASN A 60 11.50 -1.22 -3.89
C ASN A 60 10.41 -2.29 -3.81
N ASP A 61 10.56 -3.25 -2.88
CA ASP A 61 9.51 -4.24 -2.64
C ASP A 61 8.23 -3.57 -2.09
N LEU A 62 8.37 -2.60 -1.19
CA LEU A 62 7.26 -1.84 -0.63
C LEU A 62 6.56 -0.97 -1.70
N LEU A 63 7.33 -0.34 -2.58
CA LEU A 63 6.81 0.39 -3.74
C LEU A 63 6.02 -0.53 -4.66
N LEU A 64 6.59 -1.68 -5.03
CA LEU A 64 5.91 -2.67 -5.87
C LEU A 64 4.61 -3.15 -5.21
N ILE A 65 4.64 -3.53 -3.94
CA ILE A 65 3.45 -3.98 -3.20
C ILE A 65 2.39 -2.87 -3.17
N LYS A 66 2.79 -1.62 -2.95
CA LYS A 66 1.89 -0.47 -2.96
C LYS A 66 1.19 -0.32 -4.32
N TYR A 67 1.95 -0.25 -5.41
CA TYR A 67 1.39 -0.03 -6.75
C TYR A 67 0.58 -1.23 -7.22
N TYR A 68 1.05 -2.46 -7.02
CA TYR A 68 0.29 -3.67 -7.26
C TYR A 68 -1.06 -3.64 -6.53
N SER A 69 -1.05 -3.34 -5.23
CA SER A 69 -2.27 -3.29 -4.42
C SER A 69 -3.24 -2.19 -4.83
N VAL A 70 -2.74 -1.03 -5.30
CA VAL A 70 -3.60 0.03 -5.86
C VAL A 70 -4.29 -0.47 -7.14
N GLN A 71 -3.58 -1.16 -8.02
CA GLN A 71 -4.18 -1.71 -9.24
C GLN A 71 -5.22 -2.79 -8.94
N CYS A 72 -4.99 -3.62 -7.91
CA CYS A 72 -5.94 -4.63 -7.45
C CYS A 72 -7.29 -4.05 -7.00
N GLN A 73 -7.36 -2.78 -6.64
CA GLN A 73 -8.63 -2.13 -6.28
C GLN A 73 -9.57 -1.95 -7.47
N GLY A 74 -9.06 -1.89 -8.70
CA GLY A 74 -9.84 -1.66 -9.92
C GLY A 74 -9.92 -2.84 -10.88
N SER A 75 -9.31 -3.99 -10.56
CA SER A 75 -9.18 -5.13 -11.46
C SER A 75 -9.30 -6.46 -10.72
N SER A 76 -9.25 -7.56 -11.46
CA SER A 76 -9.14 -8.90 -10.89
C SER A 76 -7.74 -9.10 -10.31
N TYR A 77 -7.64 -9.79 -9.18
CA TYR A 77 -6.37 -10.06 -8.50
C TYR A 77 -6.39 -11.39 -7.75
N ASP A 78 -5.21 -11.93 -7.45
CA ASP A 78 -5.09 -13.12 -6.62
C ASP A 78 -5.20 -12.76 -5.12
N LYS A 79 -6.25 -13.27 -4.49
CA LYS A 79 -6.50 -13.05 -3.05
C LYS A 79 -5.39 -13.65 -2.17
N ALA A 80 -4.75 -14.76 -2.59
CA ALA A 80 -3.69 -15.38 -1.82
C ALA A 80 -2.45 -14.48 -1.77
N THR A 81 -2.11 -13.82 -2.87
CA THR A 81 -1.04 -12.83 -2.95
C THR A 81 -1.28 -11.64 -2.01
N ILE A 82 -2.49 -11.06 -2.01
CA ILE A 82 -2.82 -9.94 -1.10
C ILE A 82 -2.77 -10.39 0.37
N GLU A 83 -3.28 -11.56 0.69
CA GLU A 83 -3.20 -12.10 2.06
C GLU A 83 -1.76 -12.37 2.50
N HIS A 84 -0.91 -12.87 1.59
CA HIS A 84 0.51 -13.05 1.85
C HIS A 84 1.17 -11.71 2.19
N PHE A 85 0.96 -10.67 1.37
CA PHE A 85 1.50 -9.34 1.62
C PHE A 85 0.99 -8.77 2.95
N ARG A 86 -0.31 -8.86 3.22
CA ARG A 86 -0.86 -8.43 4.50
C ARG A 86 -0.12 -9.06 5.67
N MET A 87 0.02 -10.39 5.66
CA MET A 87 0.66 -11.14 6.75
C MET A 87 2.14 -10.78 6.93
N LYS A 88 2.84 -10.47 5.86
CA LYS A 88 4.24 -10.03 5.91
C LYS A 88 4.37 -8.58 6.38
N LEU A 89 3.60 -7.67 5.82
CA LEU A 89 3.67 -6.23 6.17
C LEU A 89 3.32 -5.95 7.63
N ILE A 90 2.33 -6.64 8.21
CA ILE A 90 2.01 -6.46 9.63
C ILE A 90 3.15 -6.93 10.56
N LYS A 91 4.03 -7.81 10.07
CA LYS A 91 5.21 -8.29 10.80
C LYS A 91 6.50 -7.54 10.44
N GLN A 92 6.47 -6.73 9.38
CA GLN A 92 7.62 -5.98 8.91
C GLN A 92 8.16 -5.09 10.03
N ARG A 93 9.46 -5.17 10.28
CA ARG A 93 10.14 -4.27 11.20
C ARG A 93 10.35 -2.90 10.57
N LEU A 94 10.38 -1.87 11.40
CA LEU A 94 10.78 -0.55 10.96
C LEU A 94 12.22 -0.58 10.49
N GLN A 95 12.47 0.07 9.37
CA GLN A 95 13.81 0.20 8.80
C GLN A 95 14.51 1.44 9.36
N GLY A 96 15.83 1.52 9.20
CA GLY A 96 16.63 2.64 9.69
C GLY A 96 16.43 3.94 8.91
N ASP A 97 15.78 3.88 7.74
CA ASP A 97 15.48 5.02 6.90
C ASP A 97 13.99 5.40 6.95
N GLU A 98 13.72 6.70 6.89
CA GLU A 98 12.37 7.23 6.97
C GLU A 98 11.54 6.88 5.72
N LEU A 99 12.17 6.91 4.55
CA LEU A 99 11.47 6.68 3.28
C LEU A 99 10.86 5.27 3.20
N SER A 100 11.62 4.24 3.56
CA SER A 100 11.11 2.87 3.62
C SER A 100 9.94 2.72 4.59
N ASN A 101 9.95 3.43 5.70
CA ASN A 101 8.85 3.37 6.67
C ASN A 101 7.60 4.14 6.18
N VAL A 102 7.78 5.24 5.44
CA VAL A 102 6.69 5.94 4.75
C VAL A 102 6.07 5.05 3.67
N GLU A 103 6.90 4.37 2.87
CA GLU A 103 6.40 3.43 1.86
C GLU A 103 5.71 2.20 2.47
N LEU A 104 6.16 1.76 3.65
CA LEU A 104 5.44 0.73 4.42
C LEU A 104 4.01 1.20 4.78
N LEU A 105 3.83 2.45 5.23
CA LEU A 105 2.50 3.03 5.45
C LEU A 105 1.68 3.09 4.16
N GLY A 106 2.31 3.46 3.05
CA GLY A 106 1.68 3.49 1.73
C GLY A 106 1.18 2.11 1.29
N ALA A 107 2.02 1.07 1.41
CA ALA A 107 1.67 -0.30 1.07
C ALA A 107 0.55 -0.85 1.97
N LEU A 108 0.63 -0.61 3.30
CA LEU A 108 -0.44 -0.97 4.24
C LEU A 108 -1.76 -0.28 3.88
N SER A 109 -1.73 1.01 3.53
CA SER A 109 -2.91 1.78 3.13
C SER A 109 -3.56 1.22 1.86
N ALA A 110 -2.75 0.88 0.84
CA ALA A 110 -3.24 0.30 -0.41
C ALA A 110 -3.94 -1.05 -0.18
N ILE A 111 -3.33 -1.92 0.63
CA ILE A 111 -3.94 -3.22 0.99
C ILE A 111 -5.21 -3.01 1.83
N ALA A 112 -5.23 -2.08 2.79
CA ALA A 112 -6.42 -1.76 3.57
C ALA A 112 -7.60 -1.36 2.66
N GLY A 113 -7.32 -0.61 1.58
CA GLY A 113 -8.31 -0.25 0.57
C GLY A 113 -8.99 -1.47 -0.05
N ILE A 114 -8.23 -2.51 -0.39
CA ILE A 114 -8.78 -3.78 -0.94
C ILE A 114 -9.73 -4.44 0.08
N TYR A 115 -9.34 -4.55 1.34
CA TYR A 115 -10.18 -5.14 2.38
C TYR A 115 -11.47 -4.34 2.64
N VAL A 116 -11.39 -2.99 2.54
CA VAL A 116 -12.60 -2.13 2.60
C VAL A 116 -13.55 -2.43 1.44
N MET A 117 -13.04 -2.54 0.21
CA MET A 117 -13.85 -2.83 -0.98
C MET A 117 -14.55 -4.19 -0.89
N HIS A 118 -13.91 -5.15 -0.26
CA HIS A 118 -14.46 -6.50 -0.05
C HIS A 118 -15.19 -6.68 1.28
N HIS A 119 -15.41 -5.61 2.06
CA HIS A 119 -16.10 -5.63 3.35
C HIS A 119 -15.45 -6.56 4.39
N ASP A 120 -14.17 -6.85 4.26
CA ASP A 120 -13.41 -7.65 5.23
C ASP A 120 -12.76 -6.75 6.30
N TYR A 121 -13.60 -6.14 7.09
CA TYR A 121 -13.19 -5.18 8.13
C TYR A 121 -12.37 -5.83 9.25
N LYS A 122 -12.54 -7.12 9.50
CA LYS A 122 -11.76 -7.86 10.51
C LYS A 122 -10.27 -7.90 10.14
N ASN A 123 -9.94 -8.30 8.93
CA ASN A 123 -8.56 -8.35 8.45
C ASN A 123 -7.99 -6.93 8.25
N MET A 124 -8.81 -5.98 7.79
CA MET A 124 -8.44 -4.57 7.72
C MET A 124 -7.99 -4.03 9.08
N LYS A 125 -8.65 -4.38 10.19
CA LYS A 125 -8.28 -3.87 11.53
C LYS A 125 -6.83 -4.20 11.91
N THR A 126 -6.33 -5.38 11.56
CA THR A 126 -4.93 -5.75 11.83
C THR A 126 -3.93 -4.85 11.10
N ILE A 127 -4.32 -4.37 9.89
CA ILE A 127 -3.52 -3.42 9.10
C ILE A 127 -3.56 -2.04 9.78
N VAL A 128 -4.74 -1.59 10.21
CA VAL A 128 -4.94 -0.31 10.91
C VAL A 128 -4.07 -0.22 12.16
N ASP A 129 -4.01 -1.30 12.95
CA ASP A 129 -3.17 -1.34 14.15
C ASP A 129 -1.68 -1.18 13.81
N LYS A 130 -1.22 -1.84 12.76
CA LYS A 130 0.15 -1.68 12.28
C LYS A 130 0.42 -0.29 11.72
N MET A 131 -0.53 0.30 11.00
CA MET A 131 -0.40 1.67 10.50
C MET A 131 -0.23 2.69 11.62
N TYR A 132 -0.98 2.56 12.73
CA TYR A 132 -0.77 3.41 13.90
C TYR A 132 0.61 3.23 14.50
N GLU A 133 1.09 1.98 14.67
CA GLU A 133 2.43 1.68 15.17
C GLU A 133 3.50 2.38 14.34
N VAL A 134 3.48 2.21 13.00
CA VAL A 134 4.44 2.81 12.08
C VAL A 134 4.35 4.33 12.13
N MET A 135 3.14 4.89 11.96
CA MET A 135 2.89 6.34 11.97
C MET A 135 3.47 7.03 13.22
N HIS A 136 3.21 6.47 14.40
CA HIS A 136 3.72 7.03 15.65
C HIS A 136 5.24 6.94 15.74
N SER A 137 5.82 5.85 15.27
CA SER A 137 7.27 5.63 15.35
C SER A 137 8.06 6.58 14.45
N ILE A 138 7.50 6.97 13.30
CA ILE A 138 8.14 7.90 12.35
C ILE A 138 7.58 9.33 12.42
N MET A 139 6.67 9.61 13.37
CA MET A 139 6.01 10.92 13.56
C MET A 139 5.30 11.48 12.30
N GLN A 140 4.84 10.61 11.39
CA GLN A 140 4.14 11.00 10.15
C GLN A 140 2.63 11.12 10.38
N HIS A 141 2.23 12.13 11.14
CA HIS A 141 0.84 12.34 11.57
C HIS A 141 -0.13 12.73 10.44
N SER A 142 0.37 13.07 9.25
CA SER A 142 -0.45 13.32 8.05
C SER A 142 -1.30 12.12 7.63
N TYR A 143 -0.91 10.90 7.99
CA TYR A 143 -1.69 9.69 7.75
C TYR A 143 -2.84 9.48 8.75
N GLN A 144 -2.82 10.19 9.88
CA GLN A 144 -3.76 9.96 10.98
C GLN A 144 -5.24 10.09 10.59
N PRO A 145 -5.68 11.08 9.77
CA PRO A 145 -7.08 11.17 9.32
C PRO A 145 -7.51 9.91 8.57
N GLY A 146 -6.71 9.45 7.61
CA GLY A 146 -7.00 8.25 6.82
C GLY A 146 -7.08 7.00 7.68
N ILE A 147 -6.16 6.81 8.62
CA ILE A 147 -6.15 5.65 9.54
C ILE A 147 -7.40 5.69 10.44
N ALA A 148 -7.76 6.86 10.97
CA ALA A 148 -8.96 7.01 11.80
C ALA A 148 -10.25 6.71 11.01
N MET A 149 -10.31 7.08 9.72
CA MET A 149 -11.42 6.73 8.83
C MET A 149 -11.55 5.21 8.61
N LEU A 150 -10.44 4.52 8.42
CA LEU A 150 -10.43 3.05 8.30
C LEU A 150 -10.90 2.39 9.60
N GLU A 151 -10.41 2.87 10.75
CA GLU A 151 -10.82 2.37 12.06
C GLU A 151 -12.30 2.62 12.33
N ALA A 152 -12.84 3.80 11.95
CA ALA A 152 -14.26 4.10 12.05
C ALA A 152 -15.12 3.09 11.26
N LYS A 153 -14.67 2.70 10.04
CA LYS A 153 -15.37 1.67 9.25
C LYS A 153 -15.41 0.32 9.96
N TYR A 154 -14.31 -0.07 10.64
CA TYR A 154 -14.27 -1.29 11.44
C TYR A 154 -15.35 -1.26 12.54
N TYR A 155 -15.40 -0.19 13.34
CA TYR A 155 -16.40 -0.08 14.41
C TYR A 155 -17.82 0.01 13.87
N LEU A 156 -18.04 0.67 12.74
CA LEU A 156 -19.36 0.81 12.14
C LEU A 156 -19.89 -0.51 11.57
N PHE A 157 -19.08 -1.22 10.80
CA PHE A 157 -19.55 -2.34 9.97
C PHE A 157 -19.25 -3.72 10.56
N TYR A 158 -18.25 -3.83 11.45
CA TYR A 158 -17.91 -5.11 12.08
C TYR A 158 -18.37 -5.17 13.55
N GLU A 159 -18.02 -4.17 14.35
CA GLU A 159 -18.39 -4.11 15.77
C GLU A 159 -19.83 -3.60 16.01
N ASN A 160 -20.48 -3.01 14.99
CA ASN A 160 -21.76 -2.32 15.10
C ASN A 160 -21.81 -1.22 16.19
N ASN A 161 -20.67 -0.61 16.47
CA ASN A 161 -20.51 0.45 17.46
C ASN A 161 -20.52 1.83 16.79
N ARG A 162 -21.74 2.39 16.62
CA ARG A 162 -21.94 3.69 15.96
C ARG A 162 -21.33 4.86 16.72
N ASP A 163 -21.35 4.82 18.05
CA ASP A 163 -20.83 5.92 18.86
C ASP A 163 -19.31 6.04 18.68
N LYS A 164 -18.61 4.92 18.75
CA LYS A 164 -17.16 4.88 18.50
C LYS A 164 -16.80 5.23 17.06
N ALA A 165 -17.56 4.77 16.10
CA ALA A 165 -17.38 5.14 14.70
C ALA A 165 -17.53 6.66 14.49
N ASN A 166 -18.55 7.28 15.06
CA ASN A 166 -18.78 8.72 14.95
C ASN A 166 -17.67 9.53 15.65
N GLU A 167 -17.19 9.09 16.82
CA GLU A 167 -16.03 9.71 17.47
C GLU A 167 -14.82 9.76 16.55
N LEU A 168 -14.50 8.62 15.90
CA LEU A 168 -13.35 8.51 15.00
C LEU A 168 -13.53 9.30 13.69
N TYR A 169 -14.75 9.33 13.12
CA TYR A 169 -15.05 10.18 11.96
C TYR A 169 -14.87 11.66 12.28
N ASN A 170 -15.40 12.13 13.41
CA ASN A 170 -15.22 13.51 13.84
C ASN A 170 -13.74 13.85 14.07
N LYS A 171 -12.99 12.94 14.71
CA LYS A 171 -11.54 13.09 14.88
C LYS A 171 -10.82 13.20 13.53
N ALA A 172 -11.15 12.32 12.58
CA ALA A 172 -10.56 12.35 11.24
C ALA A 172 -10.82 13.66 10.51
N THR A 173 -12.07 14.18 10.59
CA THR A 173 -12.45 15.46 9.98
C THR A 173 -11.65 16.62 10.56
N VAL A 174 -11.59 16.73 11.90
CA VAL A 174 -10.83 17.79 12.58
C VAL A 174 -9.35 17.76 12.20
N LEU A 175 -8.76 16.55 12.11
CA LEU A 175 -7.35 16.40 11.76
C LEU A 175 -7.06 16.67 10.27
N ALA A 176 -8.06 16.53 9.39
CA ALA A 176 -7.90 16.83 7.97
C ALA A 176 -8.02 18.34 7.67
N GLU A 177 -8.61 19.11 8.56
CA GLU A 177 -8.79 20.56 8.44
C GLU A 177 -7.67 21.37 9.12
N ALA A 178 -6.81 20.71 9.93
CA ALA A 178 -5.71 21.32 10.68
C ALA A 178 -4.41 21.40 9.87
#